data_f76b1433930c1e4ffc3036d2ead27a1d
#
_entry.id   f76b1433930c1e4ffc3036d2ead27a1d
#
_cell.length_a   1.000
_cell.length_b   1.000
_cell.length_c   1.000
_cell.angle_alpha   90.00
_cell.angle_beta   90.00
_cell.angle_gamma   90.00
#
_symmetry.space_group_name_H-M   'P 1'
#
loop_
_entity.id
_entity.type
_entity.pdbx_description
1 polymer ?
#
loop_
_entity_poly.entity_id
_entity_poly.type
_entity_poly.pdbx_seq_one_letter_code
_entity_poly.pdbx_strand_id
1 'polypeptide(L)'
;MSRKLIPLLFASVLAASAHAATATATFAGGCFWCMEGPFDDLDGVISTTSGYIGGHTADPTYPEVSSGTTGHAEAVQVVYDPDKVSYERLLTVFWHNIDPTVENRQFCDAGSQYRSAIFYHDDRQKALAEESKTALEQAVFGKPLATQIAVADRFYPAETYHQDYYIKNPLRYKYYRFSCGRDQRLQQIWGEAAGH
;
A
#
# COMPACT_ATOMS: atom_id res chain seq x y z
N MET A 1 -33.53 -42.28 55.67
CA MET A 1 -33.31 -40.87 55.16
C MET A 1 -32.26 -40.92 54.04
N SER A 2 -32.71 -41.01 52.78
CA SER A 2 -31.77 -41.09 51.61
C SER A 2 -31.55 -39.68 51.05
N ARG A 3 -30.30 -39.19 51.17
CA ARG A 3 -29.86 -37.96 50.56
C ARG A 3 -29.56 -38.19 49.08
N LYS A 4 -30.36 -37.60 48.18
CA LYS A 4 -30.12 -37.55 46.76
C LYS A 4 -29.03 -36.47 46.46
N LEU A 5 -27.87 -36.89 45.98
CA LEU A 5 -26.87 -36.03 45.43
C LEU A 5 -27.31 -35.59 44.01
N ILE A 6 -27.41 -34.30 43.79
CA ILE A 6 -27.65 -33.69 42.47
C ILE A 6 -26.25 -33.40 41.88
N PRO A 7 -25.91 -33.89 40.67
CA PRO A 7 -24.65 -33.55 40.04
C PRO A 7 -24.76 -32.13 39.43
N LEU A 8 -23.82 -31.22 39.82
CA LEU A 8 -23.63 -29.94 39.23
C LEU A 8 -22.90 -30.12 37.88
N LEU A 9 -23.61 -29.91 36.78
CA LEU A 9 -22.99 -29.84 35.47
C LEU A 9 -22.29 -28.47 35.33
N PHE A 10 -20.98 -28.47 35.31
CA PHE A 10 -20.17 -27.34 34.89
C PHE A 10 -20.17 -27.28 33.34
N ALA A 11 -20.92 -26.33 32.80
CA ALA A 11 -20.83 -25.98 31.38
C ALA A 11 -19.59 -25.11 31.16
N SER A 12 -18.54 -25.69 30.58
CA SER A 12 -17.35 -24.95 30.14
C SER A 12 -17.72 -24.14 28.88
N VAL A 13 -17.83 -22.84 29.02
CA VAL A 13 -17.93 -21.90 27.89
C VAL A 13 -16.54 -21.78 27.26
N LEU A 14 -16.29 -22.45 26.14
CA LEU A 14 -15.13 -22.15 25.31
C LEU A 14 -15.35 -20.78 24.67
N ALA A 15 -14.62 -19.78 25.15
CA ALA A 15 -14.47 -18.52 24.46
C ALA A 15 -13.64 -18.75 23.19
N ALA A 16 -14.30 -18.79 22.03
CA ALA A 16 -13.61 -18.73 20.75
C ALA A 16 -12.95 -17.35 20.64
N SER A 17 -11.63 -17.29 20.65
CA SER A 17 -10.88 -16.08 20.30
C SER A 17 -11.18 -15.78 18.84
N ALA A 18 -12.01 -14.78 18.57
CA ALA A 18 -12.15 -14.23 17.21
C ALA A 18 -10.80 -13.62 16.83
N HIS A 19 -10.04 -14.29 15.98
CA HIS A 19 -8.94 -13.66 15.28
C HIS A 19 -9.58 -12.60 14.36
N ALA A 20 -9.23 -11.34 14.57
CA ALA A 20 -9.58 -10.28 13.61
C ALA A 20 -9.06 -10.72 12.24
N ALA A 21 -9.95 -10.78 11.25
CA ALA A 21 -9.56 -11.14 9.89
C ALA A 21 -8.67 -10.01 9.34
N THR A 22 -7.43 -10.33 9.00
CA THR A 22 -6.54 -9.37 8.35
C THR A 22 -6.80 -9.33 6.85
N ALA A 23 -6.62 -8.16 6.23
CA ALA A 23 -6.69 -7.97 4.78
C ALA A 23 -5.36 -7.46 4.23
N THR A 24 -5.18 -7.62 2.92
CA THR A 24 -3.98 -7.19 2.21
C THR A 24 -4.35 -6.19 1.12
N ALA A 25 -3.57 -5.12 0.98
CA ALA A 25 -3.63 -4.15 -0.11
C ALA A 25 -2.23 -3.97 -0.71
N THR A 26 -2.12 -3.64 -2.01
CA THR A 26 -0.82 -3.45 -2.66
C THR A 26 -0.83 -2.23 -3.56
N PHE A 27 0.12 -1.31 -3.34
CA PHE A 27 0.18 -0.02 -4.01
C PHE A 27 1.58 0.26 -4.57
N ALA A 28 1.65 0.66 -5.83
CA ALA A 28 2.86 1.20 -6.45
C ALA A 28 2.75 2.71 -6.61
N GLY A 29 3.65 3.47 -6.03
CA GLY A 29 3.61 4.95 -5.99
C GLY A 29 4.97 5.60 -6.26
N GLY A 30 5.78 5.02 -7.15
CA GLY A 30 7.17 5.37 -7.35
C GLY A 30 8.07 4.68 -6.34
N CYS A 31 9.16 5.33 -5.93
CA CYS A 31 10.09 4.76 -4.96
C CYS A 31 9.37 4.30 -3.67
N PHE A 32 9.47 3.01 -3.39
CA PHE A 32 8.80 2.38 -2.23
C PHE A 32 9.28 2.94 -0.87
N TRP A 33 10.53 3.45 -0.76
CA TRP A 33 10.99 4.13 0.45
C TRP A 33 10.10 5.31 0.87
N CYS A 34 9.44 5.96 -0.11
CA CYS A 34 8.55 7.08 0.14
C CYS A 34 7.10 6.67 0.37
N MET A 35 6.76 5.43 0.07
CA MET A 35 5.39 4.92 0.20
C MET A 35 5.17 4.11 1.48
N GLU A 36 6.21 3.55 2.10
CA GLU A 36 6.08 2.79 3.36
C GLU A 36 5.55 3.67 4.51
N GLY A 37 6.26 4.75 4.86
CA GLY A 37 5.94 5.59 6.00
C GLY A 37 4.49 6.07 6.07
N PRO A 38 3.89 6.61 5.00
CA PRO A 38 2.48 7.02 4.99
C PRO A 38 1.48 5.93 5.38
N PHE A 39 1.78 4.65 5.10
CA PHE A 39 0.93 3.54 5.51
C PHE A 39 1.24 3.08 6.94
N ASP A 40 2.52 3.06 7.34
CA ASP A 40 2.93 2.67 8.69
C ASP A 40 2.37 3.61 9.77
N ASP A 41 2.14 4.88 9.43
CA ASP A 41 1.57 5.88 10.33
C ASP A 41 0.06 5.69 10.59
N LEU A 42 -0.62 4.77 9.88
CA LEU A 42 -2.05 4.53 10.04
C LEU A 42 -2.36 3.53 11.16
N ASP A 43 -3.18 3.94 12.13
CA ASP A 43 -3.75 3.00 13.10
C ASP A 43 -4.61 1.96 12.36
N GLY A 44 -4.34 0.68 12.64
CA GLY A 44 -4.96 -0.45 11.96
C GLY A 44 -4.09 -1.09 10.87
N VAL A 45 -3.01 -0.46 10.41
CA VAL A 45 -1.98 -1.13 9.61
C VAL A 45 -1.14 -2.00 10.54
N ILE A 46 -0.97 -3.26 10.16
CA ILE A 46 -0.25 -4.27 10.94
C ILE A 46 1.20 -4.36 10.49
N SER A 47 1.42 -4.32 9.17
CA SER A 47 2.75 -4.32 8.59
C SER A 47 2.73 -3.79 7.16
N THR A 48 3.84 -3.23 6.72
CA THR A 48 4.15 -2.93 5.33
C THR A 48 5.32 -3.79 4.87
N THR A 49 5.41 -4.01 3.57
CA THR A 49 6.55 -4.70 2.95
C THR A 49 6.82 -4.04 1.61
N SER A 50 8.00 -3.46 1.43
CA SER A 50 8.48 -2.98 0.14
C SER A 50 8.83 -4.15 -0.78
N GLY A 51 8.49 -4.09 -2.06
CA GLY A 51 8.72 -5.19 -3.00
C GLY A 51 8.40 -4.86 -4.45
N TYR A 52 8.23 -5.91 -5.24
CA TYR A 52 8.08 -5.86 -6.69
C TYR A 52 6.85 -6.65 -7.13
N ILE A 53 6.05 -6.11 -8.06
CA ILE A 53 4.83 -6.75 -8.56
C ILE A 53 4.49 -6.30 -9.98
N GLY A 54 3.68 -7.08 -10.68
CA GLY A 54 3.10 -6.71 -11.99
C GLY A 54 4.09 -6.79 -13.15
N GLY A 55 5.16 -7.55 -13.00
CA GLY A 55 6.15 -7.84 -14.03
C GLY A 55 6.17 -9.30 -14.45
N HIS A 56 7.16 -9.68 -15.26
CA HIS A 56 7.27 -11.02 -15.83
C HIS A 56 8.49 -11.82 -15.37
N THR A 57 9.46 -11.15 -14.72
CA THR A 57 10.67 -11.82 -14.22
C THR A 57 10.36 -12.49 -12.88
N ALA A 58 10.67 -13.79 -12.77
CA ALA A 58 10.56 -14.52 -11.52
C ALA A 58 11.73 -14.20 -10.58
N ASP A 59 11.44 -14.07 -9.28
CA ASP A 59 12.41 -13.81 -8.23
C ASP A 59 13.40 -12.66 -8.57
N PRO A 60 12.88 -11.46 -8.97
CA PRO A 60 13.69 -10.36 -9.43
C PRO A 60 14.54 -9.78 -8.31
N THR A 61 15.74 -9.33 -8.66
CA THR A 61 16.62 -8.56 -7.78
C THR A 61 16.44 -7.05 -7.98
N TYR A 62 16.80 -6.24 -6.98
CA TYR A 62 16.75 -4.77 -7.11
C TYR A 62 17.52 -4.23 -8.35
N PRO A 63 18.75 -4.68 -8.66
CA PRO A 63 19.43 -4.23 -9.87
C PRO A 63 18.64 -4.52 -11.16
N GLU A 64 17.96 -5.67 -11.25
CA GLU A 64 17.14 -6.02 -12.41
C GLU A 64 15.91 -5.14 -12.52
N VAL A 65 15.16 -4.93 -11.40
CA VAL A 65 14.00 -4.05 -11.38
C VAL A 65 14.38 -2.61 -11.70
N SER A 66 15.43 -2.09 -11.07
CA SER A 66 15.89 -0.71 -11.28
C SER A 66 16.40 -0.46 -12.71
N SER A 67 16.81 -1.51 -13.43
CA SER A 67 17.16 -1.41 -14.86
C SER A 67 15.93 -1.21 -15.77
N GLY A 68 14.71 -1.44 -15.25
CA GLY A 68 13.45 -1.29 -15.99
C GLY A 68 13.11 -2.47 -16.93
N THR A 69 13.88 -3.59 -16.89
CA THR A 69 13.71 -4.70 -17.82
C THR A 69 12.78 -5.80 -17.35
N THR A 70 12.43 -5.84 -16.06
CA THR A 70 11.63 -6.91 -15.47
C THR A 70 10.12 -6.74 -15.65
N GLY A 71 9.67 -5.54 -16.00
CA GLY A 71 8.25 -5.16 -16.04
C GLY A 71 7.62 -4.94 -14.66
N HIS A 72 8.32 -5.26 -13.56
CA HIS A 72 7.81 -5.01 -12.21
C HIS A 72 7.76 -3.53 -11.87
N ALA A 73 6.77 -3.17 -11.02
CA ALA A 73 6.76 -1.90 -10.31
C ALA A 73 7.33 -2.08 -8.91
N GLU A 74 8.04 -1.05 -8.41
CA GLU A 74 8.26 -0.90 -6.98
C GLU A 74 6.91 -0.65 -6.30
N ALA A 75 6.60 -1.42 -5.26
CA ALA A 75 5.32 -1.38 -4.58
C ALA A 75 5.47 -1.63 -3.08
N VAL A 76 4.44 -1.24 -2.32
CA VAL A 76 4.29 -1.56 -0.91
C VAL A 76 3.06 -2.44 -0.76
N GLN A 77 3.24 -3.61 -0.15
CA GLN A 77 2.16 -4.47 0.31
C GLN A 77 1.84 -4.13 1.76
N VAL A 78 0.58 -3.85 2.04
CA VAL A 78 0.05 -3.42 3.33
C VAL A 78 -0.85 -4.53 3.88
N VAL A 79 -0.52 -5.07 5.05
CA VAL A 79 -1.41 -5.94 5.83
C VAL A 79 -2.10 -5.08 6.88
N TYR A 80 -3.42 -5.14 6.95
CA TYR A 80 -4.20 -4.27 7.81
C TYR A 80 -5.39 -4.98 8.47
N ASP A 81 -5.87 -4.41 9.56
CA ASP A 81 -7.09 -4.79 10.26
C ASP A 81 -8.28 -3.99 9.67
N PRO A 82 -9.18 -4.61 8.89
CA PRO A 82 -10.28 -3.90 8.24
C PRO A 82 -11.34 -3.36 9.21
N ASP A 83 -11.33 -3.81 10.47
CA ASP A 83 -12.21 -3.26 11.52
C ASP A 83 -11.66 -1.94 12.10
N LYS A 84 -10.38 -1.61 11.85
CA LYS A 84 -9.72 -0.39 12.32
C LYS A 84 -9.47 0.62 11.21
N VAL A 85 -8.99 0.17 10.06
CA VAL A 85 -8.75 1.03 8.91
C VAL A 85 -9.40 0.42 7.66
N SER A 86 -10.18 1.23 6.94
CA SER A 86 -10.85 0.77 5.73
C SER A 86 -9.91 0.82 4.50
N TYR A 87 -10.24 0.03 3.47
CA TYR A 87 -9.51 0.06 2.20
C TYR A 87 -9.62 1.43 1.51
N GLU A 88 -10.76 2.11 1.65
CA GLU A 88 -10.99 3.47 1.16
C GLU A 88 -10.03 4.49 1.83
N ARG A 89 -9.73 4.29 3.12
CA ARG A 89 -8.71 5.11 3.79
C ARG A 89 -7.32 4.86 3.24
N LEU A 90 -6.96 3.59 2.97
CA LEU A 90 -5.68 3.26 2.31
C LEU A 90 -5.60 3.87 0.91
N LEU A 91 -6.68 3.84 0.12
CA LEU A 91 -6.76 4.51 -1.17
C LEU A 91 -6.53 6.02 -1.04
N THR A 92 -7.13 6.67 -0.04
CA THR A 92 -6.93 8.10 0.21
C THR A 92 -5.45 8.41 0.47
N VAL A 93 -4.79 7.65 1.34
CA VAL A 93 -3.36 7.80 1.61
C VAL A 93 -2.53 7.55 0.35
N PHE A 94 -2.84 6.52 -0.42
CA PHE A 94 -2.17 6.25 -1.69
C PHE A 94 -2.25 7.44 -2.64
N TRP A 95 -3.47 7.94 -2.92
CA TRP A 95 -3.67 9.05 -3.85
C TRP A 95 -2.92 10.31 -3.42
N HIS A 96 -3.01 10.69 -2.15
CA HIS A 96 -2.38 11.91 -1.63
C HIS A 96 -0.84 11.84 -1.55
N ASN A 97 -0.26 10.67 -1.81
CA ASN A 97 1.18 10.45 -1.82
C ASN A 97 1.77 10.23 -3.22
N ILE A 98 0.99 10.41 -4.30
CA ILE A 98 1.47 10.26 -5.67
C ILE A 98 1.10 11.45 -6.57
N ASP A 99 1.76 11.54 -7.73
CA ASP A 99 1.27 12.29 -8.88
C ASP A 99 0.55 11.32 -9.84
N PRO A 100 -0.79 11.28 -9.84
CA PRO A 100 -1.54 10.33 -10.65
C PRO A 100 -1.62 10.72 -12.13
N THR A 101 -1.04 11.87 -12.52
CA THR A 101 -1.16 12.43 -13.87
C THR A 101 -0.01 12.08 -14.80
N VAL A 102 1.02 11.39 -14.29
CA VAL A 102 2.24 11.05 -15.02
C VAL A 102 2.37 9.55 -15.26
N GLU A 103 2.84 9.15 -16.44
CA GLU A 103 3.07 7.76 -16.81
C GLU A 103 4.53 7.36 -16.60
N ASN A 104 4.73 6.11 -16.16
CA ASN A 104 6.04 5.48 -16.04
C ASN A 104 7.09 6.34 -15.30
N ARG A 105 6.65 7.07 -14.31
CA ARG A 105 7.51 7.87 -13.43
C ARG A 105 6.75 8.33 -12.19
N GLN A 106 7.50 8.74 -11.16
CA GLN A 106 7.01 9.55 -10.03
C GLN A 106 8.11 10.52 -9.62
N PHE A 107 7.78 11.79 -9.59
CA PHE A 107 8.70 12.88 -9.21
C PHE A 107 10.01 12.86 -10.02
N CYS A 108 11.17 12.62 -9.39
CA CYS A 108 12.45 12.53 -10.07
C CYS A 108 12.73 11.14 -10.67
N ASP A 109 12.04 10.10 -10.22
CA ASP A 109 12.27 8.74 -10.66
C ASP A 109 11.54 8.47 -11.98
N ALA A 110 12.28 8.08 -13.01
CA ALA A 110 11.76 7.79 -14.34
C ALA A 110 11.99 6.32 -14.72
N GLY A 111 10.95 5.69 -15.27
CA GLY A 111 10.96 4.29 -15.70
C GLY A 111 9.65 3.60 -15.30
N SER A 112 9.30 2.50 -16.00
CA SER A 112 8.08 1.73 -15.76
C SER A 112 8.03 1.12 -14.35
N GLN A 113 9.18 0.90 -13.72
CA GLN A 113 9.29 0.45 -12.34
C GLN A 113 8.79 1.47 -11.32
N TYR A 114 8.67 2.75 -11.70
CA TYR A 114 8.15 3.84 -10.86
C TYR A 114 6.75 4.30 -11.26
N ARG A 115 6.03 3.51 -12.08
CA ARG A 115 4.63 3.81 -12.42
C ARG A 115 3.73 3.78 -11.20
N SER A 116 2.66 4.57 -11.20
CA SER A 116 1.62 4.44 -10.18
C SER A 116 0.63 3.34 -10.56
N ALA A 117 0.32 2.46 -9.59
CA ALA A 117 -0.65 1.40 -9.78
C ALA A 117 -1.30 0.96 -8.45
N ILE A 118 -2.54 0.49 -8.54
CA ILE A 118 -3.27 -0.19 -7.48
C ILE A 118 -3.43 -1.65 -7.92
N PHE A 119 -2.90 -2.58 -7.13
CA PHE A 119 -3.03 -4.01 -7.37
C PHE A 119 -4.08 -4.58 -6.44
N TYR A 120 -5.28 -4.87 -6.97
CA TYR A 120 -6.41 -5.35 -6.18
C TYR A 120 -6.34 -6.86 -5.93
N HIS A 121 -6.74 -7.29 -4.73
CA HIS A 121 -6.74 -8.68 -4.29
C HIS A 121 -8.11 -9.37 -4.40
N ASP A 122 -9.19 -8.56 -4.56
CA ASP A 122 -10.55 -9.04 -4.72
C ASP A 122 -11.42 -8.03 -5.50
N ASP A 123 -12.64 -8.44 -5.84
CA ASP A 123 -13.58 -7.62 -6.62
C ASP A 123 -14.07 -6.37 -5.88
N ARG A 124 -14.11 -6.40 -4.53
CA ARG A 124 -14.47 -5.23 -3.73
C ARG A 124 -13.36 -4.18 -3.80
N GLN A 125 -12.10 -4.59 -3.64
CA GLN A 125 -10.96 -3.68 -3.80
C GLN A 125 -10.93 -3.08 -5.20
N LYS A 126 -11.18 -3.90 -6.23
CA LYS A 126 -11.28 -3.43 -7.63
C LYS A 126 -12.32 -2.33 -7.76
N ALA A 127 -13.55 -2.60 -7.32
CA ALA A 127 -14.65 -1.64 -7.42
C ALA A 127 -14.34 -0.31 -6.72
N LEU A 128 -13.81 -0.37 -5.48
CA LEU A 128 -13.44 0.81 -4.70
C LEU A 128 -12.29 1.60 -5.34
N ALA A 129 -11.29 0.91 -5.92
CA ALA A 129 -10.18 1.55 -6.62
C ALA A 129 -10.67 2.27 -7.89
N GLU A 130 -11.52 1.63 -8.69
CA GLU A 130 -12.11 2.21 -9.90
C GLU A 130 -13.02 3.41 -9.58
N GLU A 131 -13.84 3.31 -8.53
CA GLU A 131 -14.68 4.40 -8.04
C GLU A 131 -13.86 5.60 -7.59
N SER A 132 -12.83 5.37 -6.76
CA SER A 132 -11.96 6.43 -6.27
C SER A 132 -11.21 7.15 -7.40
N LYS A 133 -10.69 6.39 -8.37
CA LYS A 133 -10.05 6.95 -9.57
C LYS A 133 -11.02 7.81 -10.37
N THR A 134 -12.22 7.30 -10.65
CA THR A 134 -13.25 8.01 -11.40
C THR A 134 -13.67 9.31 -10.71
N ALA A 135 -13.84 9.28 -9.39
CA ALA A 135 -14.16 10.46 -8.60
C ALA A 135 -13.08 11.56 -8.73
N LEU A 136 -11.80 11.18 -8.67
CA LEU A 136 -10.69 12.11 -8.84
C LEU A 136 -10.61 12.66 -10.27
N GLU A 137 -10.81 11.82 -11.28
CA GLU A 137 -10.85 12.24 -12.68
C GLU A 137 -11.93 13.29 -12.95
N GLN A 138 -13.11 13.13 -12.34
CA GLN A 138 -14.25 14.02 -12.53
C GLN A 138 -14.16 15.30 -11.69
N ALA A 139 -13.89 15.14 -10.38
CA ALA A 139 -14.03 16.24 -9.44
C ALA A 139 -12.75 17.09 -9.27
N VAL A 140 -11.57 16.50 -9.51
CA VAL A 140 -10.29 17.15 -9.21
C VAL A 140 -9.50 17.48 -10.47
N PHE A 141 -9.31 16.51 -11.37
CA PHE A 141 -8.37 16.64 -12.47
C PHE A 141 -9.03 17.02 -13.80
N GLY A 142 -10.31 16.72 -14.00
CA GLY A 142 -11.02 16.97 -15.28
C GLY A 142 -10.45 16.19 -16.46
N LYS A 143 -9.66 15.14 -16.23
CA LYS A 143 -9.00 14.32 -17.25
C LYS A 143 -8.69 12.91 -16.70
N PRO A 144 -8.47 11.92 -17.60
CA PRO A 144 -8.02 10.59 -17.20
C PRO A 144 -6.72 10.62 -16.44
N LEU A 145 -6.61 9.75 -15.44
CA LEU A 145 -5.41 9.55 -14.61
C LEU A 145 -4.57 8.38 -15.13
N ALA A 146 -3.26 8.52 -15.05
CA ALA A 146 -2.30 7.53 -15.53
C ALA A 146 -2.19 6.29 -14.62
N THR A 147 -2.63 6.40 -13.37
CA THR A 147 -2.57 5.30 -12.40
C THR A 147 -3.29 4.06 -12.91
N GLN A 148 -2.61 2.93 -12.95
CA GLN A 148 -3.15 1.64 -13.36
C GLN A 148 -3.95 0.99 -12.23
N ILE A 149 -4.99 0.21 -12.59
CA ILE A 149 -5.69 -0.69 -11.68
C ILE A 149 -5.59 -2.08 -12.29
N ALA A 150 -4.92 -3.00 -11.61
CA ALA A 150 -4.63 -4.34 -12.10
C ALA A 150 -4.86 -5.38 -11.00
N VAL A 151 -5.09 -6.63 -11.40
CA VAL A 151 -5.14 -7.73 -10.45
C VAL A 151 -3.77 -7.91 -9.77
N ALA A 152 -3.76 -8.15 -8.47
CA ALA A 152 -2.55 -8.53 -7.77
C ALA A 152 -2.12 -9.93 -8.22
N ASP A 153 -0.92 -10.03 -8.75
CA ASP A 153 -0.25 -11.29 -9.04
C ASP A 153 0.81 -11.57 -7.96
N ARG A 154 1.86 -12.29 -8.30
CA ARG A 154 2.91 -12.65 -7.35
C ARG A 154 3.70 -11.40 -6.91
N PHE A 155 3.64 -11.11 -5.61
CA PHE A 155 4.47 -10.11 -4.96
C PHE A 155 5.80 -10.72 -4.52
N TYR A 156 6.89 -10.02 -4.83
CA TYR A 156 8.25 -10.40 -4.43
C TYR A 156 8.77 -9.37 -3.42
N PRO A 157 8.97 -9.74 -2.14
CA PRO A 157 9.57 -8.83 -1.17
C PRO A 157 10.93 -8.34 -1.63
N ALA A 158 11.18 -7.05 -1.53
CA ALA A 158 12.49 -6.47 -1.77
C ALA A 158 13.47 -6.88 -0.67
N GLU A 159 14.74 -6.73 -0.95
CA GLU A 159 15.83 -7.08 -0.05
C GLU A 159 15.72 -6.36 1.31
N THR A 160 16.18 -6.99 2.37
CA THR A 160 16.01 -6.50 3.76
C THR A 160 16.51 -5.07 3.98
N TYR A 161 17.51 -4.62 3.22
CA TYR A 161 18.03 -3.25 3.35
C TYR A 161 17.09 -2.18 2.79
N HIS A 162 16.06 -2.55 2.03
CA HIS A 162 15.01 -1.65 1.55
C HIS A 162 13.85 -1.51 2.52
N GLN A 163 13.61 -2.49 3.37
CA GLN A 163 12.50 -2.46 4.34
C GLN A 163 12.76 -1.40 5.42
N ASP A 164 11.75 -0.61 5.79
CA ASP A 164 11.84 0.49 6.77
C ASP A 164 12.98 1.49 6.46
N TYR A 165 13.23 1.73 5.18
CA TYR A 165 14.39 2.54 4.77
C TYR A 165 14.36 3.94 5.38
N TYR A 166 13.20 4.54 5.49
CA TYR A 166 13.00 5.88 6.06
C TYR A 166 13.35 5.95 7.55
N ILE A 167 13.22 4.82 8.30
CA ILE A 167 13.61 4.68 9.71
C ILE A 167 15.10 4.36 9.82
N LYS A 168 15.58 3.39 9.02
CA LYS A 168 16.97 2.88 9.08
C LYS A 168 18.00 3.88 8.55
N ASN A 169 17.60 4.73 7.59
CA ASN A 169 18.47 5.69 6.90
C ASN A 169 17.87 7.11 6.84
N PRO A 170 17.47 7.73 7.97
CA PRO A 170 16.61 8.92 7.97
C PRO A 170 17.25 10.13 7.27
N LEU A 171 18.54 10.35 7.40
CA LEU A 171 19.22 11.48 6.76
C LEU A 171 19.28 11.33 5.24
N ARG A 172 19.64 10.11 4.77
CA ARG A 172 19.71 9.82 3.34
C ARG A 172 18.33 9.84 2.70
N TYR A 173 17.32 9.30 3.38
CA TYR A 173 15.93 9.35 2.95
C TYR A 173 15.41 10.79 2.82
N LYS A 174 15.60 11.63 3.85
CA LYS A 174 15.17 13.03 3.82
C LYS A 174 15.87 13.83 2.70
N TYR A 175 17.16 13.61 2.51
CA TYR A 175 17.89 14.24 1.40
C TYR A 175 17.36 13.81 0.04
N TYR A 176 17.14 12.52 -0.16
CA TYR A 176 16.56 11.98 -1.40
C TYR A 176 15.17 12.55 -1.66
N ARG A 177 14.25 12.47 -0.69
CA ARG A 177 12.88 12.96 -0.81
C ARG A 177 12.82 14.46 -1.13
N PHE A 178 13.66 15.27 -0.46
CA PHE A 178 13.80 16.69 -0.73
C PHE A 178 14.36 16.97 -2.14
N SER A 179 15.46 16.31 -2.52
CA SER A 179 16.10 16.53 -3.83
C SER A 179 15.21 16.07 -5.00
N CYS A 180 14.35 15.08 -4.79
CA CYS A 180 13.34 14.66 -5.75
C CYS A 180 12.17 15.65 -5.90
N GLY A 181 12.03 16.62 -5.01
CA GLY A 181 10.93 17.58 -5.03
C GLY A 181 9.55 16.95 -4.76
N ARG A 182 9.52 15.78 -4.12
CA ARG A 182 8.27 15.02 -3.91
C ARG A 182 7.25 15.84 -3.13
N ASP A 183 7.62 16.36 -1.98
CA ASP A 183 6.70 17.11 -1.11
C ASP A 183 6.19 18.40 -1.77
N GLN A 184 7.06 19.11 -2.50
CA GLN A 184 6.67 20.30 -3.25
C GLN A 184 5.64 19.95 -4.34
N ARG A 185 5.84 18.85 -5.07
CA ARG A 185 4.91 18.44 -6.11
C ARG A 185 3.58 17.95 -5.53
N LEU A 186 3.60 17.18 -4.45
CA LEU A 186 2.39 16.75 -3.73
C LEU A 186 1.58 17.95 -3.27
N GLN A 187 2.23 18.97 -2.68
CA GLN A 187 1.58 20.20 -2.27
C GLN A 187 0.92 20.95 -3.45
N GLN A 188 1.54 20.95 -4.63
CA GLN A 188 0.95 21.56 -5.83
C GLN A 188 -0.30 20.84 -6.31
N ILE A 189 -0.36 19.51 -6.15
CA ILE A 189 -1.47 18.67 -6.65
C ILE A 189 -2.60 18.62 -5.63
N TRP A 190 -2.27 18.38 -4.35
CA TRP A 190 -3.21 18.01 -3.30
C TRP A 190 -3.45 19.11 -2.26
N GLY A 191 -2.65 20.19 -2.28
CA GLY A 191 -2.76 21.27 -1.29
C GLY A 191 -2.58 20.77 0.13
N GLU A 192 -3.52 21.09 1.02
CA GLU A 192 -3.49 20.68 2.43
C GLU A 192 -3.65 19.17 2.64
N ALA A 193 -4.18 18.44 1.65
CA ALA A 193 -4.32 17.00 1.71
C ALA A 193 -3.03 16.23 1.34
N ALA A 194 -1.96 16.94 0.94
CA ALA A 194 -0.70 16.33 0.55
C ALA A 194 -0.08 15.49 1.66
N GLY A 195 0.24 14.22 1.37
CA GLY A 195 0.91 13.33 2.31
C GLY A 195 0.05 12.76 3.45
N HIS A 196 -1.29 12.93 3.40
CA HIS A 196 -2.22 12.49 4.46
C HIS A 196 -3.14 11.35 4.04
#